data_5be6d60b8c024833cd6d5d8f57e666fc
#
_entry.id   5be6d60b8c024833cd6d5d8f57e666fc
#
_cell.length_a   1.000
_cell.length_b   1.000
_cell.length_c   1.000
_cell.angle_alpha   90.00
_cell.angle_beta   90.00
_cell.angle_gamma   90.00
#
_symmetry.space_group_name_H-M   'P 1'
#
loop_
_entity.id
_entity.type
_entity.pdbx_description
1 polymer ?
#
loop_
_entity_poly.entity_id
_entity_poly.type
_entity_poly.pdbx_seq_one_letter_code
_entity_poly.pdbx_strand_id
1 'polypeptide(L)'
;VNEAETRAELIDPALKAAGWGVVEASRVRREVITLGRLQGAGVRAAQDIADYVLTYRNHKLAVIEAKRRDLPDTEGVGQAKKYAEKLQTRFAYSTNGIGIYQVDTTTGAEQYVAAYPTPDELWNAVFAEQNIWRDRFAAIPFEDKGGQWQARYYQDIAIRRVLEAIAAGQSRILLTLATGTGKTFIAFQLAWKLFQSRWNLTDWKGDGEPTRRPRVLFLADRNILADQAYNSFSAFPEDALVRIDPEIIRKKGRVPKNGNIFFTIFQTFMTGRDAAGQPAPSFGDYPPDFFDLIIIDECHRGGANDEGNWRAILTYFAPAVQLGLTATPKRKGNVDTYA
;
A
#
# COMPACT_ATOMS: atom_id res chain seq x y z
N VAL A 1 0.47 -23.88 -34.38
CA VAL A 1 1.25 -23.34 -33.25
C VAL A 1 0.24 -23.08 -32.12
N ASN A 2 0.40 -23.79 -31.00
CA ASN A 2 -0.49 -23.58 -29.85
C ASN A 2 -0.11 -22.27 -29.10
N GLU A 3 -0.89 -21.89 -28.11
CA GLU A 3 -0.66 -20.64 -27.36
C GLU A 3 0.67 -20.67 -26.57
N ALA A 4 1.02 -21.82 -25.99
CA ALA A 4 2.29 -21.96 -25.26
C ALA A 4 3.52 -21.84 -26.21
N GLU A 5 3.45 -22.36 -27.40
CA GLU A 5 4.47 -22.19 -28.43
C GLU A 5 4.54 -20.73 -28.91
N THR A 6 3.38 -20.07 -29.10
CA THR A 6 3.32 -18.65 -29.46
C THR A 6 3.99 -17.79 -28.39
N ARG A 7 3.74 -18.08 -27.10
CA ARG A 7 4.40 -17.39 -25.99
C ARG A 7 5.91 -17.57 -26.01
N ALA A 8 6.38 -18.81 -26.11
CA ALA A 8 7.80 -19.14 -26.01
C ALA A 8 8.62 -18.64 -27.22
N GLU A 9 8.06 -18.73 -28.43
CA GLU A 9 8.80 -18.43 -29.66
C GLU A 9 8.71 -16.96 -30.09
N LEU A 10 7.62 -16.28 -29.76
CA LEU A 10 7.35 -14.93 -30.27
C LEU A 10 7.24 -13.87 -29.16
N ILE A 11 6.40 -14.11 -28.13
CA ILE A 11 6.10 -13.10 -27.12
C ILE A 11 7.26 -12.92 -26.14
N ASP A 12 7.80 -14.01 -25.59
CA ASP A 12 8.92 -13.94 -24.64
C ASP A 12 10.17 -13.30 -25.23
N PRO A 13 10.60 -13.64 -26.45
CA PRO A 13 11.71 -12.96 -27.10
C PRO A 13 11.47 -11.48 -27.37
N ALA A 14 10.25 -11.10 -27.77
CA ALA A 14 9.89 -9.71 -28.00
C ALA A 14 9.91 -8.88 -26.69
N LEU A 15 9.41 -9.43 -25.59
CA LEU A 15 9.48 -8.79 -24.27
C LEU A 15 10.93 -8.65 -23.81
N LYS A 16 11.75 -9.68 -24.00
CA LYS A 16 13.18 -9.64 -23.67
C LYS A 16 13.92 -8.61 -24.51
N ALA A 17 13.61 -8.50 -25.79
CA ALA A 17 14.19 -7.50 -26.70
C ALA A 17 13.83 -6.06 -26.27
N ALA A 18 12.63 -5.84 -25.71
CA ALA A 18 12.23 -4.59 -25.13
C ALA A 18 12.84 -4.32 -23.71
N GLY A 19 13.64 -5.25 -23.17
CA GLY A 19 14.32 -5.10 -21.89
C GLY A 19 13.58 -5.71 -20.69
N TRP A 20 12.40 -6.28 -20.88
CA TRP A 20 11.65 -6.88 -19.78
C TRP A 20 12.31 -8.17 -19.26
N GLY A 21 12.56 -8.21 -17.94
CA GLY A 21 13.31 -9.28 -17.28
C GLY A 21 14.83 -9.20 -17.50
N VAL A 22 15.33 -8.16 -18.18
CA VAL A 22 16.76 -7.90 -18.43
C VAL A 22 17.20 -6.62 -17.72
N VAL A 23 16.44 -5.53 -17.89
CA VAL A 23 16.67 -4.27 -17.17
C VAL A 23 16.50 -4.51 -15.67
N GLU A 24 17.40 -3.99 -14.85
CA GLU A 24 17.35 -4.10 -13.40
C GLU A 24 15.99 -3.63 -12.88
N ALA A 25 15.46 -4.33 -11.87
CA ALA A 25 14.14 -4.12 -11.28
C ALA A 25 12.95 -4.34 -12.23
N SER A 26 13.15 -4.76 -13.49
CA SER A 26 12.07 -5.20 -14.38
C SER A 26 11.83 -6.70 -14.26
N ARG A 27 10.56 -7.12 -14.33
CA ARG A 27 10.16 -8.53 -14.26
C ARG A 27 8.94 -8.78 -15.14
N VAL A 28 8.93 -9.97 -15.76
CA VAL A 28 7.78 -10.54 -16.44
C VAL A 28 7.19 -11.61 -15.51
N ARG A 29 6.01 -11.38 -14.97
CA ARG A 29 5.29 -12.39 -14.18
C ARG A 29 4.31 -13.10 -15.10
N ARG A 30 4.34 -14.43 -15.10
CA ARG A 30 3.45 -15.27 -15.90
C ARG A 30 2.34 -15.83 -15.02
N GLU A 31 1.18 -16.06 -15.63
CA GLU A 31 0.03 -16.73 -15.01
C GLU A 31 -0.35 -16.13 -13.64
N VAL A 32 -0.51 -14.82 -13.61
CA VAL A 32 -0.87 -14.13 -12.37
C VAL A 32 -2.33 -14.40 -12.03
N ILE A 33 -2.53 -15.20 -10.98
CA ILE A 33 -3.86 -15.56 -10.50
C ILE A 33 -4.47 -14.37 -9.75
N THR A 34 -5.63 -13.92 -10.19
CA THR A 34 -6.45 -12.95 -9.47
C THR A 34 -7.64 -13.67 -8.87
N LEU A 35 -7.75 -13.64 -7.53
CA LEU A 35 -8.89 -14.24 -6.84
C LEU A 35 -10.19 -13.54 -7.26
N GLY A 36 -11.24 -14.31 -7.55
CA GLY A 36 -12.56 -13.77 -7.86
C GLY A 36 -13.13 -12.91 -6.73
N ARG A 37 -14.03 -11.96 -7.07
CA ARG A 37 -14.76 -11.16 -6.06
C ARG A 37 -15.53 -12.09 -5.13
N LEU A 38 -15.59 -11.74 -3.84
CA LEU A 38 -16.53 -12.36 -2.91
C LEU A 38 -17.96 -12.02 -3.36
N GLN A 39 -18.68 -13.02 -3.81
CA GLN A 39 -20.12 -12.95 -4.02
C GLN A 39 -20.83 -13.23 -2.69
N GLY A 40 -22.07 -12.77 -2.53
CA GLY A 40 -22.83 -12.98 -1.30
C GLY A 40 -22.78 -14.43 -0.82
N ALA A 41 -22.91 -14.67 0.48
CA ALA A 41 -22.80 -15.97 1.16
C ALA A 41 -21.40 -16.64 1.14
N GLY A 42 -20.32 -15.88 0.98
CA GLY A 42 -18.95 -16.41 1.09
C GLY A 42 -18.45 -17.17 -0.15
N VAL A 43 -19.22 -17.23 -1.23
CA VAL A 43 -18.82 -17.83 -2.50
C VAL A 43 -17.93 -16.87 -3.25
N ARG A 44 -16.76 -17.34 -3.74
CA ARG A 44 -15.89 -16.57 -4.61
C ARG A 44 -16.24 -16.82 -6.07
N ALA A 45 -16.25 -15.77 -6.88
CA ALA A 45 -16.27 -15.90 -8.33
C ALA A 45 -15.05 -16.68 -8.84
N ALA A 46 -15.11 -17.22 -10.06
CA ALA A 46 -14.00 -17.93 -10.68
C ALA A 46 -12.70 -17.10 -10.65
N GLN A 47 -11.59 -17.79 -10.47
CA GLN A 47 -10.26 -17.18 -10.55
C GLN A 47 -10.02 -16.76 -12.02
N ASP A 48 -9.45 -15.59 -12.19
CA ASP A 48 -8.96 -15.14 -13.49
C ASP A 48 -7.44 -15.19 -13.48
N ILE A 49 -6.85 -15.60 -14.58
CA ILE A 49 -5.40 -15.75 -14.75
C ILE A 49 -4.99 -14.82 -15.88
N ALA A 50 -4.17 -13.81 -15.58
CA ALA A 50 -3.53 -13.00 -16.60
C ALA A 50 -2.27 -13.69 -17.10
N ASP A 51 -2.09 -13.80 -18.41
CA ASP A 51 -0.97 -14.50 -19.02
C ASP A 51 0.37 -13.89 -18.62
N TYR A 52 0.47 -12.56 -18.72
CA TYR A 52 1.64 -11.82 -18.27
C TYR A 52 1.27 -10.55 -17.53
N VAL A 53 2.07 -10.21 -16.54
CA VAL A 53 2.06 -8.91 -15.85
C VAL A 53 3.47 -8.35 -15.90
N LEU A 54 3.61 -7.18 -16.50
CA LEU A 54 4.87 -6.44 -16.55
C LEU A 54 5.02 -5.60 -15.29
N THR A 55 6.10 -5.87 -14.55
CA THR A 55 6.45 -5.16 -13.32
C THR A 55 7.78 -4.45 -13.47
N TYR A 56 7.85 -3.19 -13.01
CA TYR A 56 9.08 -2.43 -12.94
C TYR A 56 9.11 -1.63 -11.65
N ARG A 57 10.26 -1.59 -10.98
CA ARG A 57 10.42 -0.93 -9.67
C ARG A 57 9.31 -1.30 -8.69
N ASN A 58 9.04 -2.60 -8.59
CA ASN A 58 7.97 -3.19 -7.77
C ASN A 58 6.52 -2.74 -8.09
N HIS A 59 6.29 -2.02 -9.21
CA HIS A 59 4.96 -1.63 -9.69
C HIS A 59 4.52 -2.50 -10.86
N LYS A 60 3.27 -2.90 -10.87
CA LYS A 60 2.61 -3.50 -12.03
C LYS A 60 2.23 -2.38 -13.00
N LEU A 61 2.80 -2.37 -14.19
CA LEU A 61 2.60 -1.31 -15.17
C LEU A 61 1.63 -1.72 -16.29
N ALA A 62 1.66 -2.99 -16.68
CA ALA A 62 0.82 -3.50 -17.74
C ALA A 62 0.45 -4.96 -17.55
N VAL A 63 -0.60 -5.38 -18.25
CA VAL A 63 -0.99 -6.77 -18.45
C VAL A 63 -0.92 -7.12 -19.94
N ILE A 64 -0.66 -8.39 -20.25
CA ILE A 64 -0.68 -8.89 -21.62
C ILE A 64 -1.50 -10.18 -21.63
N GLU A 65 -2.43 -10.25 -22.57
CA GLU A 65 -3.20 -11.43 -22.90
C GLU A 65 -2.65 -12.01 -24.21
N ALA A 66 -2.20 -13.24 -24.15
CA ALA A 66 -1.67 -13.97 -25.29
C ALA A 66 -2.75 -14.80 -25.97
N LYS A 67 -2.70 -14.90 -27.29
CA LYS A 67 -3.56 -15.75 -28.10
C LYS A 67 -2.70 -16.60 -29.03
N ARG A 68 -3.28 -17.68 -29.49
CA ARG A 68 -2.63 -18.52 -30.54
C ARG A 68 -2.35 -17.67 -31.78
N ARG A 69 -1.27 -17.99 -32.46
CA ARG A 69 -0.79 -17.27 -33.65
C ARG A 69 -1.82 -17.17 -34.80
N ASP A 70 -2.73 -18.14 -34.89
CA ASP A 70 -3.75 -18.22 -35.94
C ASP A 70 -5.03 -17.43 -35.61
N LEU A 71 -5.13 -16.90 -34.40
CA LEU A 71 -6.24 -16.02 -33.99
C LEU A 71 -5.90 -14.53 -34.21
N PRO A 72 -6.91 -13.67 -34.35
CA PRO A 72 -6.68 -12.21 -34.33
C PRO A 72 -5.92 -11.75 -33.06
N ASP A 73 -4.99 -10.85 -33.25
CA ASP A 73 -4.24 -10.25 -32.12
C ASP A 73 -5.13 -9.42 -31.19
N THR A 74 -6.31 -9.00 -31.65
CA THR A 74 -7.34 -8.30 -30.87
C THR A 74 -8.29 -9.23 -30.08
N GLU A 75 -8.21 -10.54 -30.30
CA GLU A 75 -9.13 -11.53 -29.68
C GLU A 75 -9.09 -11.46 -28.13
N GLY A 76 -7.92 -11.16 -27.56
CA GLY A 76 -7.70 -11.06 -26.12
C GLY A 76 -8.02 -9.69 -25.50
N VAL A 77 -8.42 -8.68 -26.27
CA VAL A 77 -8.58 -7.29 -25.77
C VAL A 77 -9.55 -7.19 -24.60
N GLY A 78 -10.71 -7.85 -24.68
CA GLY A 78 -11.68 -7.86 -23.60
C GLY A 78 -11.15 -8.46 -22.29
N GLN A 79 -10.37 -9.54 -22.38
CA GLN A 79 -9.71 -10.17 -21.24
C GLN A 79 -8.60 -9.28 -20.69
N ALA A 80 -7.76 -8.71 -21.54
CA ALA A 80 -6.69 -7.80 -21.15
C ALA A 80 -7.24 -6.57 -20.41
N LYS A 81 -8.31 -5.94 -20.90
CA LYS A 81 -8.99 -4.84 -20.23
C LYS A 81 -9.51 -5.23 -18.84
N LYS A 82 -10.17 -6.39 -18.74
CA LYS A 82 -10.68 -6.92 -17.47
C LYS A 82 -9.55 -7.13 -16.45
N TYR A 83 -8.41 -7.66 -16.88
CA TYR A 83 -7.24 -7.86 -16.02
C TYR A 83 -6.59 -6.54 -15.62
N ALA A 84 -6.47 -5.60 -16.56
CA ALA A 84 -5.94 -4.27 -16.27
C ALA A 84 -6.79 -3.53 -15.23
N GLU A 85 -8.13 -3.55 -15.35
CA GLU A 85 -9.04 -3.01 -14.35
C GLU A 85 -8.84 -3.67 -12.98
N LYS A 86 -8.77 -4.99 -12.95
CA LYS A 86 -8.64 -5.78 -11.73
C LYS A 86 -7.30 -5.56 -11.03
N LEU A 87 -6.21 -5.49 -11.78
CA LEU A 87 -4.86 -5.26 -11.27
C LEU A 87 -4.52 -3.77 -11.16
N GLN A 88 -5.42 -2.89 -11.63
CA GLN A 88 -5.25 -1.43 -11.65
C GLN A 88 -3.96 -1.02 -12.38
N THR A 89 -3.71 -1.63 -13.52
CA THR A 89 -2.65 -1.25 -14.43
C THR A 89 -3.23 -0.31 -15.51
N ARG A 90 -2.45 0.68 -15.92
CA ARG A 90 -2.87 1.63 -16.94
C ARG A 90 -2.89 1.00 -18.33
N PHE A 91 -1.92 0.14 -18.64
CA PHE A 91 -1.80 -0.44 -19.98
C PHE A 91 -2.24 -1.90 -20.01
N ALA A 92 -2.93 -2.25 -21.09
CA ALA A 92 -3.29 -3.61 -21.42
C ALA A 92 -2.86 -3.91 -22.88
N TYR A 93 -2.35 -5.10 -23.10
CA TYR A 93 -1.97 -5.57 -24.41
C TYR A 93 -2.68 -6.87 -24.75
N SER A 94 -3.08 -7.01 -26.01
CA SER A 94 -3.48 -8.29 -26.60
C SER A 94 -2.54 -8.61 -27.76
N THR A 95 -2.13 -9.87 -27.89
CA THR A 95 -1.18 -10.28 -28.91
C THR A 95 -1.34 -11.74 -29.29
N ASN A 96 -1.10 -12.05 -30.57
CA ASN A 96 -0.92 -13.41 -31.10
C ASN A 96 0.56 -13.70 -31.45
N GLY A 97 1.49 -12.89 -30.96
CA GLY A 97 2.92 -12.97 -31.23
C GLY A 97 3.36 -12.30 -32.51
N ILE A 98 2.44 -11.91 -33.41
CA ILE A 98 2.71 -11.20 -34.67
C ILE A 98 2.32 -9.73 -34.52
N GLY A 99 1.07 -9.48 -34.15
CA GLY A 99 0.55 -8.14 -33.86
C GLY A 99 0.52 -7.88 -32.35
N ILE A 100 0.69 -6.62 -31.98
CA ILE A 100 0.59 -6.14 -30.58
C ILE A 100 -0.44 -5.03 -30.57
N TYR A 101 -1.56 -5.27 -29.90
CA TYR A 101 -2.62 -4.28 -29.73
C TYR A 101 -2.60 -3.73 -28.31
N GLN A 102 -2.43 -2.41 -28.21
CA GLN A 102 -2.34 -1.68 -26.93
C GLN A 102 -3.64 -0.97 -26.60
N VAL A 103 -4.00 -1.01 -25.33
CA VAL A 103 -5.09 -0.24 -24.73
C VAL A 103 -4.54 0.59 -23.57
N ASP A 104 -4.75 1.90 -23.58
CA ASP A 104 -4.56 2.78 -22.44
C ASP A 104 -5.91 2.91 -21.70
N THR A 105 -6.04 2.26 -20.55
CA THR A 105 -7.29 2.24 -19.78
C THR A 105 -7.65 3.58 -19.14
N THR A 106 -6.70 4.51 -19.05
CA THR A 106 -6.93 5.85 -18.49
C THR A 106 -7.56 6.79 -19.54
N THR A 107 -7.04 6.74 -20.75
CA THR A 107 -7.51 7.62 -21.85
C THR A 107 -8.56 6.95 -22.73
N GLY A 108 -8.66 5.62 -22.68
CA GLY A 108 -9.46 4.82 -23.60
C GLY A 108 -8.87 4.69 -25.00
N ALA A 109 -7.64 5.17 -25.22
CA ALA A 109 -6.97 5.07 -26.52
C ALA A 109 -6.56 3.62 -26.81
N GLU A 110 -6.79 3.19 -28.04
CA GLU A 110 -6.48 1.86 -28.54
C GLU A 110 -5.70 1.96 -29.84
N GLN A 111 -4.61 1.22 -29.95
CA GLN A 111 -3.76 1.28 -31.15
C GLN A 111 -2.88 0.03 -31.31
N TYR A 112 -2.44 -0.19 -32.53
CA TYR A 112 -1.35 -1.13 -32.80
C TYR A 112 -0.01 -0.48 -32.45
N VAL A 113 0.89 -1.26 -31.87
CA VAL A 113 2.26 -0.86 -31.60
C VAL A 113 3.24 -1.82 -32.27
N ALA A 114 4.35 -1.29 -32.77
CA ALA A 114 5.34 -2.10 -33.49
C ALA A 114 6.17 -2.99 -32.54
N ALA A 115 6.33 -2.57 -31.28
CA ALA A 115 7.06 -3.29 -30.25
C ALA A 115 6.49 -2.94 -28.86
N TYR A 116 6.81 -3.77 -27.87
CA TYR A 116 6.54 -3.41 -26.49
C TYR A 116 7.42 -2.23 -26.05
N PRO A 117 6.89 -1.27 -25.28
CA PRO A 117 7.71 -0.21 -24.70
C PRO A 117 8.71 -0.83 -23.71
N THR A 118 9.86 -0.19 -23.57
CA THR A 118 10.84 -0.52 -22.54
C THR A 118 10.28 -0.27 -21.12
N PRO A 119 10.88 -0.86 -20.08
CA PRO A 119 10.46 -0.59 -18.70
C PRO A 119 10.43 0.89 -18.33
N ASP A 120 11.43 1.68 -18.76
CA ASP A 120 11.49 3.12 -18.47
C ASP A 120 10.46 3.91 -19.29
N GLU A 121 10.24 3.60 -20.55
CA GLU A 121 9.19 4.26 -21.36
C GLU A 121 7.80 4.01 -20.75
N LEU A 122 7.52 2.78 -20.34
CA LEU A 122 6.24 2.45 -19.73
C LEU A 122 6.08 3.12 -18.35
N TRP A 123 7.15 3.18 -17.55
CA TRP A 123 7.18 3.90 -16.30
C TRP A 123 6.85 5.38 -16.46
N ASN A 124 7.54 6.05 -17.39
CA ASN A 124 7.33 7.46 -17.67
C ASN A 124 5.93 7.73 -18.25
N ALA A 125 5.37 6.81 -19.01
CA ALA A 125 3.99 6.93 -19.49
C ALA A 125 2.97 6.80 -18.36
N VAL A 126 3.21 5.94 -17.37
CA VAL A 126 2.33 5.76 -16.19
C VAL A 126 2.47 6.93 -15.21
N PHE A 127 3.71 7.38 -14.98
CA PHE A 127 4.06 8.41 -14.01
C PHE A 127 4.66 9.62 -14.74
N ALA A 128 3.79 10.46 -15.29
CA ALA A 128 4.21 11.64 -16.08
C ALA A 128 5.02 12.67 -15.26
N GLU A 129 4.76 12.76 -13.94
CA GLU A 129 5.50 13.64 -13.06
C GLU A 129 6.52 12.86 -12.24
N GLN A 130 7.75 13.37 -12.19
CA GLN A 130 8.78 12.80 -11.32
C GLN A 130 8.44 13.08 -9.86
N ASN A 131 8.57 12.06 -9.02
CA ASN A 131 8.38 12.17 -7.59
C ASN A 131 9.42 11.30 -6.88
N ILE A 132 10.37 11.95 -6.21
CA ILE A 132 11.50 11.29 -5.54
C ILE A 132 11.03 10.28 -4.48
N TRP A 133 9.94 10.56 -3.77
CA TRP A 133 9.45 9.66 -2.74
C TRP A 133 8.72 8.45 -3.33
N ARG A 134 7.97 8.63 -4.42
CA ARG A 134 7.42 7.50 -5.19
C ARG A 134 8.55 6.56 -5.60
N ASP A 135 9.62 7.10 -6.16
CA ASP A 135 10.75 6.29 -6.62
C ASP A 135 11.46 5.58 -5.46
N ARG A 136 11.67 6.27 -4.34
CA ARG A 136 12.24 5.68 -3.12
C ARG A 136 11.34 4.58 -2.54
N PHE A 137 10.03 4.78 -2.48
CA PHE A 137 9.08 3.74 -2.03
C PHE A 137 9.04 2.54 -2.98
N ALA A 138 9.12 2.81 -4.28
CA ALA A 138 9.15 1.78 -5.31
C ALA A 138 10.42 0.92 -5.23
N ALA A 139 11.56 1.49 -4.88
CA ALA A 139 12.82 0.78 -4.72
C ALA A 139 12.81 -0.25 -3.56
N ILE A 140 11.94 -0.07 -2.54
CA ILE A 140 11.84 -0.99 -1.41
C ILE A 140 10.90 -2.15 -1.76
N PRO A 141 11.36 -3.41 -1.78
CA PRO A 141 10.49 -4.57 -1.96
C PRO A 141 9.56 -4.75 -0.75
N PHE A 142 8.49 -5.53 -0.94
CA PHE A 142 7.71 -6.01 0.19
C PHE A 142 8.56 -6.93 1.08
N GLU A 143 8.36 -6.83 2.38
CA GLU A 143 8.88 -7.81 3.32
C GLU A 143 8.04 -9.09 3.23
N ASP A 144 8.67 -10.18 2.87
CA ASP A 144 8.01 -11.47 2.60
C ASP A 144 8.27 -12.54 3.67
N LYS A 145 9.03 -12.20 4.71
CA LYS A 145 9.45 -13.14 5.77
C LYS A 145 10.01 -14.46 5.23
N GLY A 146 10.91 -14.34 4.26
CA GLY A 146 11.50 -15.52 3.63
C GLY A 146 10.57 -16.29 2.71
N GLY A 147 9.66 -15.59 2.02
CA GLY A 147 8.71 -16.15 1.06
C GLY A 147 7.40 -16.63 1.68
N GLN A 148 7.23 -16.50 3.00
CA GLN A 148 5.99 -16.90 3.68
C GLN A 148 4.83 -15.91 3.47
N TRP A 149 5.15 -14.65 3.19
CA TRP A 149 4.18 -13.58 3.03
C TRP A 149 4.17 -13.09 1.58
N GLN A 150 3.07 -13.35 0.90
CA GLN A 150 2.83 -12.79 -0.42
C GLN A 150 1.65 -11.83 -0.38
N ALA A 151 1.86 -10.62 -0.88
CA ALA A 151 0.77 -9.64 -0.99
C ALA A 151 -0.28 -10.14 -1.98
N ARG A 152 -1.53 -10.14 -1.55
CA ARG A 152 -2.66 -10.35 -2.47
C ARG A 152 -2.79 -9.12 -3.38
N TYR A 153 -3.35 -9.29 -4.58
CA TYR A 153 -3.42 -8.21 -5.57
C TYR A 153 -4.07 -6.93 -5.02
N TYR A 154 -5.13 -7.04 -4.23
CA TYR A 154 -5.83 -5.90 -3.64
C TYR A 154 -5.05 -5.24 -2.50
N GLN A 155 -4.22 -6.00 -1.76
CA GLN A 155 -3.31 -5.46 -0.75
C GLN A 155 -2.21 -4.63 -1.42
N ASP A 156 -1.64 -5.14 -2.51
CA ASP A 156 -0.66 -4.42 -3.31
C ASP A 156 -1.24 -3.10 -3.86
N ILE A 157 -2.47 -3.12 -4.38
CA ILE A 157 -3.16 -1.92 -4.84
C ILE A 157 -3.35 -0.91 -3.71
N ALA A 158 -3.83 -1.38 -2.55
CA ALA A 158 -4.06 -0.51 -1.39
C ALA A 158 -2.77 0.14 -0.90
N ILE A 159 -1.69 -0.63 -0.77
CA ILE A 159 -0.38 -0.15 -0.33
C ILE A 159 0.16 0.89 -1.31
N ARG A 160 0.11 0.62 -2.62
CA ARG A 160 0.57 1.57 -3.65
C ARG A 160 -0.21 2.88 -3.60
N ARG A 161 -1.53 2.84 -3.51
CA ARG A 161 -2.36 4.04 -3.44
C ARG A 161 -2.07 4.90 -2.21
N VAL A 162 -1.87 4.28 -1.06
CA VAL A 162 -1.50 5.02 0.16
C VAL A 162 -0.12 5.66 0.01
N LEU A 163 0.87 4.94 -0.51
CA LEU A 163 2.21 5.48 -0.74
C LEU A 163 2.21 6.61 -1.77
N GLU A 164 1.43 6.50 -2.85
CA GLU A 164 1.22 7.59 -3.81
C GLU A 164 0.60 8.83 -3.16
N ALA A 165 -0.42 8.64 -2.32
CA ALA A 165 -1.04 9.73 -1.58
C ALA A 165 -0.04 10.43 -0.64
N ILE A 166 0.79 9.65 0.08
CA ILE A 166 1.86 10.18 0.93
C ILE A 166 2.91 10.93 0.07
N ALA A 167 3.35 10.35 -1.04
CA ALA A 167 4.30 10.98 -1.95
C ALA A 167 3.76 12.27 -2.58
N ALA A 168 2.45 12.37 -2.77
CA ALA A 168 1.75 13.57 -3.22
C ALA A 168 1.48 14.59 -2.08
N GLY A 169 1.91 14.31 -0.84
CA GLY A 169 1.75 15.21 0.30
C GLY A 169 0.37 15.22 0.93
N GLN A 170 -0.47 14.22 0.69
CA GLN A 170 -1.76 14.10 1.35
C GLN A 170 -1.58 13.75 2.82
N SER A 171 -2.20 14.52 3.70
CA SER A 171 -2.10 14.36 5.15
C SER A 171 -3.25 13.55 5.77
N ARG A 172 -4.32 13.30 5.02
CA ARG A 172 -5.49 12.53 5.48
C ARG A 172 -5.84 11.48 4.44
N ILE A 173 -5.80 10.22 4.85
CA ILE A 173 -6.01 9.07 3.95
C ILE A 173 -6.96 8.10 4.64
N LEU A 174 -8.00 7.67 3.93
CA LEU A 174 -8.91 6.63 4.39
C LEU A 174 -8.83 5.42 3.47
N LEU A 175 -8.56 4.26 4.06
CA LEU A 175 -8.53 2.99 3.37
C LEU A 175 -9.69 2.10 3.85
N THR A 176 -10.66 1.88 2.97
CA THR A 176 -11.80 1.02 3.25
C THR A 176 -11.55 -0.37 2.71
N LEU A 177 -11.52 -1.36 3.60
CA LEU A 177 -11.26 -2.77 3.29
C LEU A 177 -12.15 -3.66 4.15
N ALA A 178 -12.74 -4.68 3.55
CA ALA A 178 -13.57 -5.65 4.26
C ALA A 178 -12.81 -6.32 5.43
N THR A 179 -13.54 -6.81 6.42
CA THR A 179 -12.96 -7.61 7.51
C THR A 179 -12.26 -8.85 6.95
N GLY A 180 -11.11 -9.22 7.51
CA GLY A 180 -10.34 -10.39 7.06
C GLY A 180 -9.50 -10.16 5.80
N THR A 181 -9.43 -8.94 5.26
CA THR A 181 -8.59 -8.62 4.09
C THR A 181 -7.11 -8.43 4.42
N GLY A 182 -6.73 -8.51 5.69
CA GLY A 182 -5.35 -8.34 6.14
C GLY A 182 -4.93 -6.89 6.31
N LYS A 183 -5.77 -6.05 6.93
CA LYS A 183 -5.44 -4.65 7.25
C LYS A 183 -4.11 -4.50 8.00
N THR A 184 -3.83 -5.41 8.94
CA THR A 184 -2.56 -5.43 9.68
C THR A 184 -1.36 -5.68 8.78
N PHE A 185 -1.50 -6.58 7.78
CA PHE A 185 -0.46 -6.80 6.77
C PHE A 185 -0.21 -5.53 5.95
N ILE A 186 -1.26 -4.83 5.54
CA ILE A 186 -1.14 -3.57 4.79
C ILE A 186 -0.44 -2.51 5.64
N ALA A 187 -0.86 -2.34 6.90
CA ALA A 187 -0.22 -1.42 7.84
C ALA A 187 1.27 -1.74 8.04
N PHE A 188 1.60 -3.04 8.19
CA PHE A 188 2.99 -3.49 8.29
C PHE A 188 3.81 -3.12 7.05
N GLN A 189 3.33 -3.43 5.84
CA GLN A 189 4.06 -3.15 4.60
C GLN A 189 4.23 -1.64 4.35
N LEU A 190 3.24 -0.84 4.70
CA LEU A 190 3.34 0.62 4.65
C LEU A 190 4.44 1.11 5.59
N ALA A 191 4.38 0.72 6.86
CA ALA A 191 5.40 1.08 7.84
C ALA A 191 6.80 0.60 7.41
N TRP A 192 6.91 -0.62 6.85
CA TRP A 192 8.15 -1.18 6.34
C TRP A 192 8.76 -0.32 5.23
N LYS A 193 7.98 -0.01 4.19
CA LYS A 193 8.46 0.80 3.07
C LYS A 193 8.87 2.21 3.49
N LEU A 194 8.10 2.84 4.38
CA LEU A 194 8.43 4.15 4.93
C LEU A 194 9.69 4.11 5.81
N PHE A 195 9.84 3.06 6.61
CA PHE A 195 11.01 2.87 7.47
C PHE A 195 12.29 2.63 6.67
N GLN A 196 12.23 1.76 5.66
CA GLN A 196 13.39 1.43 4.83
C GLN A 196 13.79 2.60 3.91
N SER A 197 12.83 3.34 3.37
CA SER A 197 13.10 4.54 2.57
C SER A 197 13.49 5.75 3.42
N ARG A 198 13.41 5.65 4.76
CA ARG A 198 13.66 6.72 5.73
C ARG A 198 12.76 7.95 5.53
N TRP A 199 11.58 7.75 4.94
CA TRP A 199 10.61 8.84 4.77
C TRP A 199 10.22 9.44 6.14
N ASN A 200 10.26 10.75 6.24
CA ASN A 200 9.83 11.48 7.43
C ASN A 200 9.39 12.90 7.05
N LEU A 201 8.56 13.52 7.85
CA LEU A 201 7.99 14.84 7.57
C LEU A 201 8.99 15.99 7.67
N THR A 202 10.13 15.79 8.29
CA THR A 202 11.19 16.81 8.34
C THR A 202 11.87 16.96 6.98
N ASP A 203 12.13 15.81 6.32
CA ASP A 203 12.95 15.76 5.11
C ASP A 203 12.11 15.65 3.82
N TRP A 204 10.81 15.34 3.91
CA TRP A 204 10.01 14.96 2.74
C TRP A 204 9.88 16.04 1.66
N LYS A 205 10.00 17.32 2.01
CA LYS A 205 9.97 18.44 1.05
C LYS A 205 11.31 18.69 0.36
N GLY A 206 12.37 18.09 0.89
CA GLY A 206 13.72 18.22 0.34
C GLY A 206 14.02 17.15 -0.70
N ASP A 207 15.03 17.41 -1.50
CA ASP A 207 15.58 16.49 -2.51
C ASP A 207 16.81 15.72 -2.00
N GLY A 208 17.31 16.08 -0.81
CA GLY A 208 18.47 15.47 -0.16
C GLY A 208 18.20 14.08 0.40
N GLU A 209 19.27 13.45 0.91
CA GLU A 209 19.15 12.18 1.62
C GLU A 209 18.42 12.36 2.97
N PRO A 210 17.47 11.48 3.29
CA PRO A 210 16.73 11.57 4.55
C PRO A 210 17.65 11.41 5.77
N THR A 211 17.49 12.29 6.75
CA THR A 211 18.36 12.35 7.95
C THR A 211 17.99 11.33 9.01
N ARG A 212 16.72 10.90 9.06
CA ARG A 212 16.21 9.95 10.06
C ARG A 212 15.15 9.01 9.49
N ARG A 213 14.85 7.97 10.25
CA ARG A 213 13.71 7.08 10.00
C ARG A 213 12.41 7.70 10.52
N PRO A 214 11.23 7.29 10.00
CA PRO A 214 9.95 7.78 10.48
C PRO A 214 9.68 7.36 11.92
N ARG A 215 8.82 8.12 12.59
CA ARG A 215 8.11 7.71 13.79
C ARG A 215 6.66 7.45 13.44
N VAL A 216 6.27 6.19 13.49
CA VAL A 216 4.93 5.72 13.12
C VAL A 216 4.18 5.35 14.40
N LEU A 217 2.99 5.88 14.59
CA LEU A 217 2.08 5.48 15.66
C LEU A 217 1.02 4.55 15.10
N PHE A 218 0.90 3.34 15.64
CA PHE A 218 -0.21 2.44 15.41
C PHE A 218 -1.19 2.57 16.59
N LEU A 219 -2.36 3.12 16.30
CA LEU A 219 -3.39 3.42 17.28
C LEU A 219 -4.57 2.45 17.10
N ALA A 220 -4.78 1.57 18.08
CA ALA A 220 -5.82 0.56 18.06
C ALA A 220 -6.94 0.86 19.06
N ASP A 221 -8.11 0.24 18.85
CA ASP A 221 -9.25 0.32 19.76
C ASP A 221 -9.04 -0.51 21.04
N ARG A 222 -8.35 -1.66 20.92
CA ARG A 222 -8.19 -2.63 22.03
C ARG A 222 -6.76 -3.12 22.15
N ASN A 223 -6.34 -3.45 23.39
CA ASN A 223 -5.03 -4.01 23.68
C ASN A 223 -4.67 -5.24 22.82
N ILE A 224 -5.62 -6.18 22.69
CA ILE A 224 -5.43 -7.39 21.87
C ILE A 224 -5.03 -7.03 20.42
N LEU A 225 -5.64 -6.00 19.82
CA LEU A 225 -5.32 -5.56 18.46
C LEU A 225 -3.95 -4.90 18.39
N ALA A 226 -3.60 -4.10 19.40
CA ALA A 226 -2.28 -3.48 19.49
C ALA A 226 -1.18 -4.52 19.71
N ASP A 227 -1.42 -5.56 20.50
CA ASP A 227 -0.46 -6.64 20.75
C ASP A 227 -0.31 -7.55 19.51
N GLN A 228 -1.40 -7.87 18.82
CA GLN A 228 -1.35 -8.59 17.55
C GLN A 228 -0.58 -7.82 16.48
N ALA A 229 -0.81 -6.51 16.38
CA ALA A 229 -0.04 -5.66 15.48
C ALA A 229 1.44 -5.65 15.84
N TYR A 230 1.78 -5.43 17.12
CA TYR A 230 3.16 -5.46 17.62
C TYR A 230 3.87 -6.75 17.22
N ASN A 231 3.25 -7.90 17.50
CA ASN A 231 3.81 -9.22 17.16
C ASN A 231 3.95 -9.44 15.64
N SER A 232 3.06 -8.86 14.84
CA SER A 232 3.13 -8.94 13.37
C SER A 232 4.32 -8.18 12.80
N PHE A 233 4.85 -7.19 13.53
CA PHE A 233 5.96 -6.34 13.12
C PHE A 233 7.35 -6.91 13.47
N SER A 234 7.44 -8.19 13.78
CA SER A 234 8.69 -8.87 14.19
C SER A 234 9.85 -8.83 13.17
N ALA A 235 9.61 -8.44 11.92
CA ALA A 235 10.67 -8.22 10.92
C ALA A 235 11.44 -6.90 11.12
N PHE A 236 10.89 -5.96 11.89
CA PHE A 236 11.62 -4.75 12.27
C PHE A 236 12.68 -5.07 13.34
N PRO A 237 13.76 -4.27 13.43
CA PRO A 237 14.68 -4.34 14.57
C PRO A 237 13.93 -4.18 15.89
N GLU A 238 14.30 -4.96 16.90
CA GLU A 238 13.59 -4.97 18.20
C GLU A 238 13.61 -3.59 18.88
N ASP A 239 14.69 -2.85 18.75
CA ASP A 239 14.83 -1.49 19.28
C ASP A 239 14.02 -0.43 18.53
N ALA A 240 13.52 -0.75 17.33
CA ALA A 240 12.61 0.10 16.58
C ALA A 240 11.17 0.02 17.08
N LEU A 241 10.77 -1.07 17.74
CA LEU A 241 9.41 -1.32 18.18
C LEU A 241 9.18 -0.87 19.64
N VAL A 242 8.15 -0.09 19.87
CA VAL A 242 7.81 0.45 21.18
C VAL A 242 6.35 0.20 21.51
N ARG A 243 6.10 -0.50 22.62
CA ARG A 243 4.76 -0.59 23.20
C ARG A 243 4.58 0.54 24.21
N ILE A 244 3.63 1.42 23.98
CA ILE A 244 3.25 2.45 24.95
C ILE A 244 2.19 1.84 25.86
N ASP A 245 2.59 1.61 27.11
CA ASP A 245 1.81 0.92 28.11
C ASP A 245 1.65 1.83 29.34
N PRO A 246 0.45 1.94 29.95
CA PRO A 246 0.21 2.76 31.16
C PRO A 246 1.10 2.36 32.34
N GLU A 247 1.38 1.06 32.49
CA GLU A 247 2.24 0.60 33.60
C GLU A 247 3.69 1.01 33.40
N ILE A 248 4.17 0.95 32.15
CA ILE A 248 5.51 1.41 31.80
C ILE A 248 5.65 2.91 32.03
N ILE A 249 4.65 3.70 31.60
CA ILE A 249 4.61 5.15 31.81
C ILE A 249 4.63 5.46 33.32
N ARG A 250 3.78 4.80 34.09
CA ARG A 250 3.72 4.98 35.54
C ARG A 250 5.01 4.63 36.24
N LYS A 251 5.65 3.50 35.85
CA LYS A 251 6.91 3.02 36.43
C LYS A 251 8.10 3.91 36.08
N LYS A 252 8.14 4.44 34.84
CA LYS A 252 9.25 5.27 34.35
C LYS A 252 9.01 6.77 34.55
N GLY A 253 7.80 7.19 34.92
CA GLY A 253 7.41 8.60 35.08
C GLY A 253 7.44 9.41 33.77
N ARG A 254 7.55 8.75 32.63
CA ARG A 254 7.60 9.39 31.29
C ARG A 254 7.17 8.46 30.19
N VAL A 255 6.67 9.03 29.10
CA VAL A 255 6.37 8.30 27.87
C VAL A 255 7.66 7.84 27.16
N PRO A 256 7.66 6.65 26.50
CA PRO A 256 8.80 6.20 25.72
C PRO A 256 8.94 7.03 24.44
N LYS A 257 10.15 7.55 24.15
CA LYS A 257 10.44 8.36 22.95
C LYS A 257 11.48 7.72 22.02
N ASN A 258 12.15 6.68 22.48
CA ASN A 258 13.20 5.98 21.72
C ASN A 258 12.57 4.83 20.95
N GLY A 259 12.60 4.91 19.63
CA GLY A 259 12.04 3.94 18.70
C GLY A 259 11.46 4.60 17.46
N ASN A 260 10.89 3.77 16.60
CA ASN A 260 10.36 4.21 15.32
C ASN A 260 8.89 3.82 15.12
N ILE A 261 8.48 2.65 15.61
CA ILE A 261 7.11 2.15 15.47
C ILE A 261 6.51 2.00 16.86
N PHE A 262 5.52 2.80 17.14
CA PHE A 262 4.87 2.90 18.45
C PHE A 262 3.48 2.29 18.39
N PHE A 263 3.13 1.46 19.37
CA PHE A 263 1.83 0.80 19.46
C PHE A 263 1.14 1.19 20.76
N THR A 264 -0.10 1.62 20.66
CA THR A 264 -0.93 1.94 21.83
C THR A 264 -2.42 1.84 21.50
N ILE A 265 -3.24 2.06 22.54
CA ILE A 265 -4.69 2.21 22.39
C ILE A 265 -5.13 3.62 22.80
N PHE A 266 -6.31 4.04 22.35
CA PHE A 266 -6.86 5.36 22.66
C PHE A 266 -6.93 5.63 24.15
N GLN A 267 -7.41 4.67 24.94
CA GLN A 267 -7.56 4.79 26.37
C GLN A 267 -6.24 5.10 27.07
N THR A 268 -5.15 4.46 26.64
CA THR A 268 -3.80 4.73 27.19
C THR A 268 -3.39 6.18 26.99
N PHE A 269 -3.65 6.73 25.80
CA PHE A 269 -3.31 8.12 25.51
C PHE A 269 -4.21 9.14 26.22
N MET A 270 -5.46 8.79 26.49
CA MET A 270 -6.41 9.65 27.19
C MET A 270 -6.24 9.61 28.72
N THR A 271 -5.49 8.65 29.26
CA THR A 271 -5.22 8.53 30.68
C THR A 271 -3.82 9.06 31.02
N GLY A 272 -3.70 9.81 32.09
CA GLY A 272 -2.44 10.36 32.55
C GLY A 272 -2.67 11.37 33.66
N ARG A 273 -1.59 11.93 34.20
CA ARG A 273 -1.63 13.04 35.18
C ARG A 273 -0.52 14.02 34.82
N ASP A 274 -0.81 15.31 35.03
CA ASP A 274 0.19 16.35 34.92
C ASP A 274 1.13 16.40 36.14
N ALA A 275 2.09 17.31 36.13
CA ALA A 275 3.05 17.49 37.22
C ALA A 275 2.38 17.88 38.56
N ALA A 276 1.16 18.42 38.54
CA ALA A 276 0.36 18.74 39.70
C ALA A 276 -0.54 17.58 40.15
N GLY A 277 -0.46 16.40 39.47
CA GLY A 277 -1.24 15.22 39.78
C GLY A 277 -2.69 15.28 39.27
N GLN A 278 -3.07 16.31 38.51
CA GLN A 278 -4.38 16.40 37.89
C GLN A 278 -4.50 15.49 36.68
N PRO A 279 -5.70 14.96 36.38
CA PRO A 279 -5.90 14.17 35.17
C PRO A 279 -5.51 14.95 33.91
N ALA A 280 -4.57 14.39 33.11
CA ALA A 280 -4.12 14.98 31.87
C ALA A 280 -3.81 13.87 30.85
N PRO A 281 -4.21 14.02 29.58
CA PRO A 281 -3.90 13.02 28.55
C PRO A 281 -2.40 12.83 28.36
N SER A 282 -1.92 11.58 28.39
CA SER A 282 -0.48 11.24 28.25
C SER A 282 0.09 11.53 26.86
N PHE A 283 -0.74 11.69 25.82
CA PHE A 283 -0.26 12.09 24.51
C PHE A 283 0.38 13.48 24.50
N GLY A 284 -0.01 14.37 25.43
CA GLY A 284 0.58 15.70 25.59
C GLY A 284 2.05 15.71 26.03
N ASP A 285 2.58 14.56 26.48
CA ASP A 285 4.00 14.40 26.80
C ASP A 285 4.89 14.27 25.55
N TYR A 286 4.29 14.05 24.37
CA TYR A 286 4.97 14.10 23.08
C TYR A 286 4.82 15.49 22.45
N PRO A 287 5.84 16.00 21.72
CA PRO A 287 5.64 17.17 20.86
C PRO A 287 4.55 16.89 19.80
N PRO A 288 3.77 17.91 19.37
CA PRO A 288 2.73 17.74 18.36
C PRO A 288 3.23 17.20 17.01
N ASP A 289 4.49 17.43 16.69
CA ASP A 289 5.19 16.99 15.47
C ASP A 289 6.06 15.74 15.69
N PHE A 290 5.84 15.02 16.80
CA PHE A 290 6.67 13.85 17.14
C PHE A 290 6.49 12.70 16.15
N PHE A 291 5.26 12.42 15.73
CA PHE A 291 4.95 11.35 14.78
C PHE A 291 4.89 11.87 13.35
N ASP A 292 5.40 11.07 12.41
CA ASP A 292 5.31 11.34 10.96
C ASP A 292 4.06 10.72 10.35
N LEU A 293 3.66 9.53 10.83
CA LEU A 293 2.47 8.82 10.39
C LEU A 293 1.70 8.26 11.59
N ILE A 294 0.39 8.39 11.57
CA ILE A 294 -0.52 7.72 12.51
C ILE A 294 -1.41 6.77 11.73
N ILE A 295 -1.33 5.49 12.03
CA ILE A 295 -2.21 4.45 11.49
C ILE A 295 -3.29 4.18 12.53
N ILE A 296 -4.54 4.36 12.14
CA ILE A 296 -5.70 4.21 13.01
C ILE A 296 -6.46 2.96 12.58
N ASP A 297 -6.39 1.90 13.38
CA ASP A 297 -7.12 0.68 13.08
C ASP A 297 -8.55 0.77 13.61
N GLU A 298 -9.51 0.29 12.78
CA GLU A 298 -10.94 0.34 13.05
C GLU A 298 -11.47 1.73 13.41
N CYS A 299 -11.05 2.75 12.66
CA CYS A 299 -11.35 4.17 12.90
C CYS A 299 -12.86 4.53 12.96
N HIS A 300 -13.75 3.57 12.63
CA HIS A 300 -15.21 3.72 12.73
C HIS A 300 -15.78 3.32 14.10
N ARG A 301 -14.99 2.64 14.95
CA ARG A 301 -15.41 2.19 16.28
C ARG A 301 -15.21 3.31 17.29
N GLY A 302 -16.25 3.60 18.01
CA GLY A 302 -16.28 4.59 19.10
C GLY A 302 -17.73 5.00 19.37
N GLY A 303 -18.15 5.03 20.62
CA GLY A 303 -19.39 5.70 21.05
C GLY A 303 -19.24 7.21 20.92
N ALA A 304 -20.33 7.96 21.04
CA ALA A 304 -20.31 9.44 20.94
C ALA A 304 -19.29 10.11 21.90
N ASN A 305 -19.03 9.50 23.06
CA ASN A 305 -18.02 9.97 24.01
C ASN A 305 -16.58 9.64 23.56
N ASP A 306 -16.38 8.53 22.87
CA ASP A 306 -15.06 8.11 22.40
C ASP A 306 -14.63 8.89 21.16
N GLU A 307 -15.58 9.35 20.33
CA GLU A 307 -15.29 10.17 19.15
C GLU A 307 -14.62 11.51 19.52
N GLY A 308 -15.02 12.12 20.64
CA GLY A 308 -14.37 13.34 21.15
C GLY A 308 -12.92 13.10 21.58
N ASN A 309 -12.65 11.94 22.16
CA ASN A 309 -11.37 11.63 22.76
C ASN A 309 -10.29 11.34 21.68
N TRP A 310 -10.58 10.51 20.70
CA TRP A 310 -9.58 10.22 19.68
C TRP A 310 -9.41 11.36 18.67
N ARG A 311 -10.45 12.20 18.46
CA ARG A 311 -10.30 13.45 17.71
C ARG A 311 -9.28 14.38 18.38
N ALA A 312 -9.27 14.48 19.73
CA ALA A 312 -8.29 15.27 20.44
C ALA A 312 -6.85 14.81 20.15
N ILE A 313 -6.60 13.49 20.11
CA ILE A 313 -5.30 12.92 19.74
C ILE A 313 -4.92 13.32 18.33
N LEU A 314 -5.83 13.13 17.36
CA LEU A 314 -5.56 13.43 15.95
C LEU A 314 -5.40 14.92 15.68
N THR A 315 -6.13 15.77 16.39
CA THR A 315 -5.97 17.22 16.32
C THR A 315 -4.65 17.67 16.92
N TYR A 316 -4.23 17.07 18.03
CA TYR A 316 -2.95 17.37 18.65
C TYR A 316 -1.77 17.01 17.73
N PHE A 317 -1.81 15.85 17.10
CA PHE A 317 -0.82 15.42 16.15
C PHE A 317 -1.19 15.77 14.70
N ALA A 318 -1.86 16.92 14.49
CA ALA A 318 -2.28 17.37 13.16
C ALA A 318 -1.16 17.43 12.11
N PRO A 319 0.13 17.70 12.45
CA PRO A 319 1.22 17.64 11.49
C PRO A 319 1.44 16.27 10.85
N ALA A 320 1.15 15.18 11.58
CA ALA A 320 1.33 13.81 11.08
C ALA A 320 0.38 13.48 9.93
N VAL A 321 0.84 12.66 8.98
CA VAL A 321 -0.04 11.98 8.04
C VAL A 321 -0.92 11.01 8.83
N GLN A 322 -2.23 11.03 8.60
CA GLN A 322 -3.19 10.17 9.31
C GLN A 322 -3.86 9.22 8.34
N LEU A 323 -3.64 7.93 8.55
CA LEU A 323 -4.20 6.84 7.76
C LEU A 323 -5.26 6.09 8.59
N GLY A 324 -6.52 6.24 8.24
CA GLY A 324 -7.61 5.44 8.79
C GLY A 324 -7.77 4.11 8.04
N LEU A 325 -7.87 3.02 8.80
CA LEU A 325 -8.20 1.69 8.29
C LEU A 325 -9.59 1.29 8.81
N THR A 326 -10.52 0.94 7.93
CA THR A 326 -11.87 0.56 8.35
C THR A 326 -12.51 -0.46 7.42
N ALA A 327 -13.37 -1.30 7.97
CA ALA A 327 -14.22 -2.18 7.17
C ALA A 327 -15.55 -1.51 6.78
N THR A 328 -16.05 -0.60 7.61
CA THR A 328 -17.36 0.02 7.45
C THR A 328 -17.26 1.53 7.73
N PRO A 329 -17.04 2.36 6.71
CA PRO A 329 -17.05 3.80 6.90
C PRO A 329 -18.45 4.24 7.34
N LYS A 330 -18.55 5.04 8.40
CA LYS A 330 -19.81 5.62 8.86
C LYS A 330 -20.25 6.70 7.88
N ARG A 331 -21.47 6.60 7.36
CA ARG A 331 -22.11 7.61 6.49
C ARG A 331 -23.33 8.27 7.14
N LYS A 332 -23.64 8.01 8.41
CA LYS A 332 -24.85 8.55 9.08
C LYS A 332 -24.47 9.38 10.28
N GLY A 333 -25.13 10.55 10.40
CA GLY A 333 -25.13 11.43 11.54
C GLY A 333 -23.92 12.35 11.62
N ASN A 334 -23.86 13.41 10.79
CA ASN A 334 -22.91 14.54 10.82
C ASN A 334 -21.40 14.20 11.01
N VAL A 335 -21.00 12.96 10.81
CA VAL A 335 -19.60 12.53 10.82
C VAL A 335 -19.29 11.94 9.44
N ASP A 336 -18.66 12.76 8.62
CA ASP A 336 -18.14 12.30 7.36
C ASP A 336 -16.75 11.70 7.62
N THR A 337 -16.66 10.36 7.55
CA THR A 337 -15.39 9.64 7.65
C THR A 337 -14.49 9.90 6.43
N TYR A 338 -15.00 10.63 5.43
CA TYR A 338 -14.30 11.03 4.21
C TYR A 338 -13.84 12.49 4.19
N ALA A 339 -14.17 13.29 5.23
CA ALA A 339 -13.75 14.67 5.35
C ALA A 339 -12.38 14.84 6.02
#